data_bafb796af8992dec66f226fd099c8a01
#
_entry.id   bafb796af8992dec66f226fd099c8a01
#
_cell.length_a   1.000
_cell.length_b   1.000
_cell.length_c   1.000
_cell.angle_alpha   90.00
_cell.angle_beta   90.00
_cell.angle_gamma   90.00
#
_symmetry.space_group_name_H-M   'P 1'
#
loop_
_entity.id
_entity.type
_entity.pdbx_description
1 polymer ?
#
loop_
_entity_poly.entity_id
_entity_poly.type
_entity_poly.pdbx_seq_one_letter_code
_entity_poly.pdbx_strand_id
1 'polypeptide(L)'
;MGTLKYISWNVNGLRACMKKGFMDAFTALDADCVCLQETKLQPHQIEMVLPGYHQYWNSAVKKGYSGTALFTKREPLSVTYGLGIEEHDQEGRIITADFGSHYLIVCYTPNSQRGLTRLSYRMTWEDAMADYMTRLSEEKPVILCGDLNVAHEAIDLANPASNHKNAGFTDEERGKMNALLEKGFTDSFRFLHPDEKGAYSWWSYFAKSRERNIGWRIDYFIVSDVLRPAIQSASIHPEIHGSDHCPVELVFEDE
;
A
#
# COMPACT_ATOMS: atom_id res chain seq x y z
N MET A 1 -1.99 21.03 -15.30
CA MET A 1 -2.93 20.61 -14.25
C MET A 1 -3.82 19.49 -14.80
N GLY A 2 -3.83 18.36 -14.21
CA GLY A 2 -4.67 17.22 -14.58
C GLY A 2 -5.03 16.41 -13.34
N THR A 3 -6.17 15.75 -13.39
CA THR A 3 -6.56 14.80 -12.35
C THR A 3 -5.84 13.49 -12.57
N LEU A 4 -5.19 12.97 -11.53
CA LEU A 4 -4.53 11.67 -11.53
C LEU A 4 -5.28 10.69 -10.63
N LYS A 5 -5.38 9.44 -11.09
CA LYS A 5 -5.96 8.33 -10.36
C LYS A 5 -4.89 7.29 -10.06
N TYR A 6 -4.66 7.01 -8.80
CA TYR A 6 -3.74 5.99 -8.32
C TYR A 6 -4.48 4.88 -7.60
N ILE A 7 -4.12 3.65 -7.91
CA ILE A 7 -4.67 2.43 -7.30
C ILE A 7 -3.55 1.70 -6.56
N SER A 8 -3.84 1.22 -5.37
CA SER A 8 -2.97 0.29 -4.64
C SER A 8 -3.73 -0.99 -4.31
N TRP A 9 -3.11 -2.14 -4.57
CA TRP A 9 -3.71 -3.45 -4.35
C TRP A 9 -2.70 -4.52 -3.93
N ASN A 10 -2.85 -5.05 -2.74
CA ASN A 10 -2.17 -6.30 -2.38
C ASN A 10 -2.89 -7.46 -3.08
N VAL A 11 -2.22 -8.09 -4.03
CA VAL A 11 -2.79 -9.14 -4.89
C VAL A 11 -2.61 -10.55 -4.35
N ASN A 12 -1.90 -10.71 -3.23
CA ASN A 12 -1.63 -12.00 -2.56
C ASN A 12 -1.22 -13.09 -3.57
N GLY A 13 -0.26 -12.76 -4.43
CA GLY A 13 0.21 -13.59 -5.54
C GLY A 13 -0.48 -13.22 -6.86
N LEU A 14 0.23 -12.47 -7.72
CA LEU A 14 -0.33 -11.91 -8.95
C LEU A 14 -0.84 -13.01 -9.90
N ARG A 15 -0.12 -14.13 -10.05
CA ARG A 15 -0.58 -15.24 -10.92
C ARG A 15 -1.92 -15.84 -10.49
N ALA A 16 -2.15 -15.91 -9.18
CA ALA A 16 -3.43 -16.39 -8.64
C ALA A 16 -4.54 -15.34 -8.83
N CYS A 17 -4.22 -14.07 -8.61
CA CYS A 17 -5.15 -12.96 -8.79
C CYS A 17 -5.56 -12.81 -10.28
N MET A 18 -4.64 -12.99 -11.22
CA MET A 18 -4.94 -12.96 -12.66
C MET A 18 -5.99 -14.00 -13.06
N LYS A 19 -5.93 -15.20 -12.49
CA LYS A 19 -6.95 -16.25 -12.74
C LYS A 19 -8.33 -15.91 -12.17
N LYS A 20 -8.42 -14.88 -11.35
CA LYS A 20 -9.63 -14.45 -10.65
C LYS A 20 -10.13 -13.06 -11.10
N GLY A 21 -9.71 -12.61 -12.29
CA GLY A 21 -10.23 -11.38 -12.90
C GLY A 21 -9.38 -10.13 -12.68
N PHE A 22 -8.09 -10.26 -12.34
CA PHE A 22 -7.20 -9.10 -12.19
C PHE A 22 -7.20 -8.18 -13.42
N MET A 23 -7.13 -8.74 -14.64
CA MET A 23 -7.07 -7.93 -15.86
C MET A 23 -8.38 -7.18 -16.13
N ASP A 24 -9.52 -7.77 -15.81
CA ASP A 24 -10.83 -7.09 -15.94
C ASP A 24 -10.90 -5.92 -14.96
N ALA A 25 -10.50 -6.12 -13.71
CA ALA A 25 -10.43 -5.06 -12.69
C ALA A 25 -9.42 -3.97 -13.08
N PHE A 26 -8.22 -4.34 -13.54
CA PHE A 26 -7.20 -3.41 -14.01
C PHE A 26 -7.72 -2.50 -15.12
N THR A 27 -8.39 -3.09 -16.12
CA THR A 27 -8.95 -2.37 -17.24
C THR A 27 -10.10 -1.46 -16.82
N ALA A 28 -10.99 -1.95 -15.96
CA ALA A 28 -12.15 -1.17 -15.48
C ALA A 28 -11.75 0.02 -14.60
N LEU A 29 -10.71 -0.13 -13.79
CA LEU A 29 -10.18 0.94 -12.95
C LEU A 29 -9.52 2.05 -13.77
N ASP A 30 -8.90 1.72 -14.91
CA ASP A 30 -8.25 2.67 -15.84
C ASP A 30 -7.43 3.76 -15.13
N ALA A 31 -6.57 3.34 -14.22
CA ALA A 31 -5.79 4.24 -13.37
C ALA A 31 -4.52 4.73 -14.08
N ASP A 32 -4.02 5.90 -13.69
CA ASP A 32 -2.74 6.43 -14.16
C ASP A 32 -1.55 5.65 -13.56
N CYS A 33 -1.68 5.23 -12.28
CA CYS A 33 -0.76 4.32 -11.63
C CYS A 33 -1.51 3.16 -10.96
N VAL A 34 -0.98 1.94 -11.10
CA VAL A 34 -1.42 0.76 -10.37
C VAL A 34 -0.22 0.19 -9.61
N CYS A 35 -0.34 0.18 -8.30
CA CYS A 35 0.70 -0.21 -7.35
C CYS A 35 0.32 -1.55 -6.71
N LEU A 36 1.17 -2.56 -6.84
CA LEU A 36 0.88 -3.89 -6.34
C LEU A 36 1.80 -4.28 -5.19
N GLN A 37 1.26 -5.01 -4.21
CA GLN A 37 1.99 -5.65 -3.13
C GLN A 37 1.74 -7.16 -3.17
N GLU A 38 2.66 -7.91 -2.61
CA GLU A 38 2.66 -9.38 -2.63
C GLU A 38 2.50 -9.99 -4.03
N THR A 39 3.28 -9.51 -4.99
CA THR A 39 3.30 -10.10 -6.35
C THR A 39 3.74 -11.56 -6.32
N LYS A 40 4.62 -11.94 -5.38
CA LYS A 40 5.19 -13.29 -5.17
C LYS A 40 5.86 -13.84 -6.45
N LEU A 41 6.42 -12.94 -7.25
CA LEU A 41 7.04 -13.25 -8.53
C LEU A 41 8.54 -13.00 -8.51
N GLN A 42 9.23 -13.80 -9.32
CA GLN A 42 10.61 -13.53 -9.73
C GLN A 42 10.63 -12.96 -11.15
N PRO A 43 11.70 -12.28 -11.57
CA PRO A 43 11.85 -11.83 -12.94
C PRO A 43 11.57 -12.97 -13.94
N HIS A 44 10.87 -12.65 -15.02
CA HIS A 44 10.54 -13.59 -16.11
C HIS A 44 9.54 -14.71 -15.78
N GLN A 45 8.92 -14.73 -14.59
CA GLN A 45 7.89 -15.71 -14.26
C GLN A 45 6.51 -15.39 -14.83
N ILE A 46 6.32 -14.17 -15.29
CA ILE A 46 5.11 -13.69 -15.96
C ILE A 46 5.51 -12.72 -17.05
N GLU A 47 4.84 -12.79 -18.18
CA GLU A 47 4.88 -11.76 -19.20
C GLU A 47 3.54 -11.04 -19.18
N MET A 48 3.56 -9.76 -18.79
CA MET A 48 2.36 -8.92 -18.78
C MET A 48 2.43 -7.92 -19.93
N VAL A 49 1.47 -8.03 -20.84
CA VAL A 49 1.28 -7.05 -21.90
C VAL A 49 0.26 -6.03 -21.42
N LEU A 50 0.74 -4.84 -21.07
CA LEU A 50 -0.06 -3.70 -20.58
C LEU A 50 0.18 -2.51 -21.52
N PRO A 51 -0.53 -2.41 -22.66
CA PRO A 51 -0.35 -1.32 -23.61
C PRO A 51 -0.55 0.04 -22.95
N GLY A 52 0.40 0.94 -23.14
CA GLY A 52 0.37 2.29 -22.56
C GLY A 52 0.85 2.39 -21.13
N TYR A 53 1.37 1.30 -20.53
CA TYR A 53 1.95 1.33 -19.19
C TYR A 53 3.42 0.95 -19.20
N HIS A 54 4.22 1.75 -18.51
CA HIS A 54 5.57 1.39 -18.06
C HIS A 54 5.47 0.48 -16.85
N GLN A 55 6.38 -0.50 -16.73
CA GLN A 55 6.33 -1.51 -15.67
C GLN A 55 7.63 -1.53 -14.88
N TYR A 56 7.52 -1.51 -13.56
CA TYR A 56 8.64 -1.58 -12.62
C TYR A 56 8.36 -2.65 -11.58
N TRP A 57 9.33 -3.53 -11.34
CA TRP A 57 9.17 -4.70 -10.48
C TRP A 57 10.29 -4.77 -9.46
N ASN A 58 9.94 -5.07 -8.21
CA ASN A 58 10.89 -5.34 -7.15
C ASN A 58 10.57 -6.69 -6.50
N SER A 59 11.40 -7.69 -6.73
CA SER A 59 11.19 -9.06 -6.25
C SER A 59 12.00 -9.31 -4.99
N ALA A 60 11.46 -10.14 -4.07
CA ALA A 60 12.22 -10.65 -2.95
C ALA A 60 13.32 -11.63 -3.42
N VAL A 61 14.41 -11.71 -2.68
CA VAL A 61 15.43 -12.76 -2.88
C VAL A 61 14.81 -14.14 -2.69
N LYS A 62 13.94 -14.28 -1.70
CA LYS A 62 13.17 -15.50 -1.44
C LYS A 62 12.06 -15.66 -2.47
N LYS A 63 12.10 -16.75 -3.24
CA LYS A 63 11.09 -17.06 -4.26
C LYS A 63 9.69 -17.26 -3.66
N GLY A 64 8.68 -16.77 -4.37
CA GLY A 64 7.27 -16.95 -3.99
C GLY A 64 6.84 -16.16 -2.75
N TYR A 65 7.57 -15.11 -2.41
CA TYR A 65 7.37 -14.31 -1.20
C TYR A 65 7.44 -12.81 -1.50
N SER A 66 6.60 -12.00 -0.83
CA SER A 66 6.62 -10.53 -0.92
C SER A 66 6.62 -10.00 -2.36
N GLY A 67 7.37 -8.97 -2.65
CA GLY A 67 7.47 -8.36 -3.98
C GLY A 67 6.44 -7.27 -4.23
N THR A 68 6.88 -6.21 -4.90
CA THR A 68 6.05 -5.07 -5.29
C THR A 68 6.15 -4.81 -6.79
N ALA A 69 5.15 -4.14 -7.36
CA ALA A 69 5.19 -3.67 -8.74
C ALA A 69 4.51 -2.31 -8.88
N LEU A 70 4.95 -1.54 -9.85
CA LEU A 70 4.35 -0.28 -10.28
C LEU A 70 4.08 -0.35 -11.79
N PHE A 71 2.84 -0.09 -12.19
CA PHE A 71 2.44 0.12 -13.57
C PHE A 71 1.95 1.56 -13.72
N THR A 72 2.50 2.31 -14.64
CA THR A 72 2.19 3.74 -14.80
C THR A 72 2.09 4.16 -16.26
N LYS A 73 1.07 4.97 -16.60
CA LYS A 73 0.89 5.54 -17.94
C LYS A 73 1.96 6.59 -18.25
N ARG A 74 2.40 7.35 -17.24
CA ARG A 74 3.44 8.36 -17.35
C ARG A 74 4.78 7.76 -16.95
N GLU A 75 5.80 7.93 -17.79
CA GLU A 75 7.16 7.50 -17.45
C GLU A 75 7.73 8.38 -16.31
N PRO A 76 8.18 7.80 -15.19
CA PRO A 76 8.84 8.55 -14.13
C PRO A 76 10.20 9.09 -14.59
N LEU A 77 10.64 10.19 -13.98
CA LEU A 77 11.99 10.75 -14.18
C LEU A 77 13.08 9.78 -13.70
N SER A 78 12.79 9.07 -12.61
CA SER A 78 13.65 8.00 -12.08
C SER A 78 12.83 7.03 -11.24
N VAL A 79 13.35 5.81 -11.09
CA VAL A 79 12.81 4.78 -10.21
C VAL A 79 13.93 4.17 -9.38
N THR A 80 13.72 4.06 -8.08
CA THR A 80 14.63 3.42 -7.14
C THR A 80 13.92 2.30 -6.37
N TYR A 81 14.70 1.36 -5.83
CA TYR A 81 14.21 0.17 -5.17
C TYR A 81 14.81 0.06 -3.76
N GLY A 82 13.97 -0.25 -2.78
CA GLY A 82 14.38 -0.39 -1.39
C GLY A 82 14.59 0.95 -0.67
N LEU A 83 15.10 0.85 0.55
CA LEU A 83 15.41 1.98 1.43
C LEU A 83 16.89 2.40 1.37
N GLY A 84 17.73 1.65 0.65
CA GLY A 84 19.18 1.79 0.64
C GLY A 84 19.83 1.15 1.89
N ILE A 85 19.13 0.22 2.54
CA ILE A 85 19.59 -0.52 3.72
C ILE A 85 19.52 -2.01 3.40
N GLU A 86 20.67 -2.67 3.30
CA GLU A 86 20.78 -4.05 2.84
C GLU A 86 19.85 -5.01 3.59
N GLU A 87 19.78 -4.91 4.92
CA GLU A 87 18.91 -5.75 5.74
C GLU A 87 17.42 -5.59 5.40
N HIS A 88 17.00 -4.41 4.98
CA HIS A 88 15.61 -4.08 4.68
C HIS A 88 15.22 -4.32 3.22
N ASP A 89 16.20 -4.42 2.33
CA ASP A 89 15.98 -4.44 0.89
C ASP A 89 15.94 -5.85 0.27
N GLN A 90 15.99 -6.92 1.10
CA GLN A 90 15.99 -8.31 0.62
C GLN A 90 14.60 -8.83 0.20
N GLU A 91 13.54 -8.16 0.60
CA GLU A 91 12.17 -8.68 0.46
C GLU A 91 11.34 -7.96 -0.63
N GLY A 92 11.96 -7.05 -1.42
CA GLY A 92 11.29 -6.40 -2.56
C GLY A 92 10.07 -5.57 -2.15
N ARG A 93 10.18 -4.78 -1.05
CA ARG A 93 9.04 -4.11 -0.40
C ARG A 93 8.79 -2.69 -0.85
N ILE A 94 9.77 -2.03 -1.48
CA ILE A 94 9.70 -0.60 -1.81
C ILE A 94 10.07 -0.37 -3.26
N ILE A 95 9.23 0.38 -3.96
CA ILE A 95 9.54 1.04 -5.25
C ILE A 95 9.25 2.53 -5.05
N THR A 96 10.20 3.40 -5.38
CA THR A 96 10.00 4.85 -5.36
C THR A 96 10.15 5.39 -6.76
N ALA A 97 9.11 6.05 -7.26
CA ALA A 97 9.08 6.70 -8.57
C ALA A 97 9.05 8.22 -8.39
N ASP A 98 9.91 8.94 -9.12
CA ASP A 98 9.93 10.39 -9.19
C ASP A 98 9.10 10.86 -10.40
N PHE A 99 7.99 11.54 -10.16
CA PHE A 99 7.15 12.11 -11.21
C PHE A 99 7.42 13.61 -11.47
N GLY A 100 8.44 14.17 -10.82
CA GLY A 100 8.79 15.60 -10.95
C GLY A 100 8.05 16.46 -9.93
N SER A 101 6.73 16.45 -9.93
CA SER A 101 5.87 17.14 -8.96
C SER A 101 5.85 16.47 -7.58
N HIS A 102 6.00 15.15 -7.53
CA HIS A 102 5.94 14.36 -6.30
C HIS A 102 6.70 13.04 -6.44
N TYR A 103 7.01 12.41 -5.30
CA TYR A 103 7.43 11.03 -5.22
C TYR A 103 6.22 10.12 -4.97
N LEU A 104 6.13 9.01 -5.70
CA LEU A 104 5.22 7.89 -5.38
C LEU A 104 6.01 6.73 -4.82
N ILE A 105 5.67 6.29 -3.60
CA ILE A 105 6.26 5.14 -2.95
C ILE A 105 5.24 4.01 -2.91
N VAL A 106 5.54 2.90 -3.58
CA VAL A 106 4.81 1.64 -3.44
C VAL A 106 5.43 0.85 -2.29
N CYS A 107 4.64 0.52 -1.29
CA CYS A 107 5.11 -0.07 -0.05
C CYS A 107 4.35 -1.35 0.32
N TYR A 108 5.11 -2.35 0.77
CA TYR A 108 4.59 -3.51 1.47
C TYR A 108 5.32 -3.66 2.81
N THR A 109 4.71 -3.16 3.89
CA THR A 109 5.29 -3.21 5.23
C THR A 109 5.41 -4.65 5.74
N PRO A 110 6.52 -5.03 6.39
CA PRO A 110 6.65 -6.36 7.00
C PRO A 110 5.52 -6.66 7.99
N ASN A 111 4.89 -7.83 7.88
CA ASN A 111 3.93 -8.30 8.88
C ASN A 111 4.68 -8.77 10.13
N SER A 112 4.19 -8.43 11.32
CA SER A 112 4.77 -8.86 12.60
C SER A 112 4.62 -10.37 12.87
N GLN A 113 3.78 -11.04 12.10
CA GLN A 113 3.46 -12.46 12.13
C GLN A 113 2.75 -12.93 13.42
N ARG A 114 2.22 -14.15 13.37
CA ARG A 114 1.57 -14.77 14.53
C ARG A 114 2.56 -14.89 15.69
N GLY A 115 2.11 -14.49 16.87
CA GLY A 115 2.96 -14.47 18.07
C GLY A 115 3.97 -13.32 18.08
N LEU A 116 3.83 -12.36 17.16
CA LEU A 116 4.68 -11.16 17.07
C LEU A 116 6.17 -11.45 16.88
N THR A 117 6.48 -12.58 16.22
CA THR A 117 7.86 -13.06 16.05
C THR A 117 8.74 -12.12 15.24
N ARG A 118 8.16 -11.24 14.42
CA ARG A 118 8.87 -10.21 13.63
C ARG A 118 8.59 -8.77 14.10
N LEU A 119 7.92 -8.56 15.24
CA LEU A 119 7.57 -7.21 15.69
C LEU A 119 8.81 -6.33 15.86
N SER A 120 9.85 -6.83 16.51
CA SER A 120 11.10 -6.08 16.72
C SER A 120 11.74 -5.64 15.39
N TYR A 121 11.84 -6.54 14.41
CA TYR A 121 12.33 -6.22 13.06
C TYR A 121 11.44 -5.17 12.38
N ARG A 122 10.13 -5.34 12.45
CA ARG A 122 9.18 -4.39 11.89
C ARG A 122 9.35 -3.00 12.47
N MET A 123 9.57 -2.87 13.77
CA MET A 123 9.76 -1.57 14.41
C MET A 123 11.00 -0.82 13.86
N THR A 124 12.10 -1.51 13.64
CA THR A 124 13.31 -0.91 13.03
C THR A 124 13.09 -0.58 11.55
N TRP A 125 12.34 -1.42 10.83
CA TRP A 125 12.00 -1.18 9.44
C TRP A 125 11.10 0.06 9.28
N GLU A 126 10.10 0.23 10.14
CA GLU A 126 9.20 1.40 10.12
C GLU A 126 9.92 2.71 10.49
N ASP A 127 10.90 2.66 11.39
CA ASP A 127 11.76 3.82 11.66
C ASP A 127 12.56 4.23 10.43
N ALA A 128 13.19 3.26 9.76
CA ALA A 128 13.93 3.49 8.53
C ALA A 128 13.02 4.04 7.41
N MET A 129 11.79 3.53 7.30
CA MET A 129 10.80 4.00 6.33
C MET A 129 10.36 5.44 6.61
N ALA A 130 10.07 5.78 7.88
CA ALA A 130 9.70 7.12 8.29
C ALA A 130 10.81 8.14 8.00
N ASP A 131 12.07 7.79 8.28
CA ASP A 131 13.22 8.62 7.97
C ASP A 131 13.43 8.78 6.46
N TYR A 132 13.22 7.71 5.69
CA TYR A 132 13.27 7.75 4.24
C TYR A 132 12.22 8.70 3.66
N MET A 133 10.96 8.58 4.08
CA MET A 133 9.87 9.46 3.66
C MET A 133 10.14 10.92 4.04
N THR A 134 10.64 11.16 5.24
CA THR A 134 10.97 12.52 5.73
C THR A 134 12.00 13.19 4.83
N ARG A 135 13.10 12.49 4.50
CA ARG A 135 14.13 13.01 3.59
C ARG A 135 13.58 13.34 2.21
N LEU A 136 12.77 12.45 1.62
CA LEU A 136 12.15 12.72 0.33
C LEU A 136 11.21 13.93 0.39
N SER A 137 10.48 14.09 1.49
CA SER A 137 9.53 15.20 1.67
C SER A 137 10.21 16.58 1.80
N GLU A 138 11.51 16.63 2.13
CA GLU A 138 12.31 17.85 2.11
C GLU A 138 12.55 18.37 0.68
N GLU A 139 12.51 17.49 -0.32
CA GLU A 139 12.73 17.85 -1.73
C GLU A 139 11.43 18.15 -2.46
N LYS A 140 10.44 17.29 -2.31
CA LYS A 140 9.11 17.41 -2.94
C LYS A 140 8.06 16.58 -2.21
N PRO A 141 6.76 16.83 -2.44
CA PRO A 141 5.68 16.06 -1.82
C PRO A 141 5.82 14.55 -2.04
N VAL A 142 5.40 13.76 -1.06
CA VAL A 142 5.43 12.30 -1.09
C VAL A 142 4.02 11.75 -1.04
N ILE A 143 3.73 10.76 -1.88
CA ILE A 143 2.56 9.89 -1.80
C ILE A 143 3.07 8.48 -1.52
N LEU A 144 2.77 7.94 -0.36
CA LEU A 144 2.99 6.54 0.00
C LEU A 144 1.70 5.77 -0.23
N CYS A 145 1.77 4.64 -0.91
CA CYS A 145 0.64 3.72 -1.00
C CYS A 145 1.07 2.28 -0.72
N GLY A 146 0.13 1.49 -0.23
CA GLY A 146 0.34 0.07 -0.08
C GLY A 146 -0.31 -0.55 1.14
N ASP A 147 0.02 -1.82 1.32
CA ASP A 147 -0.32 -2.60 2.50
C ASP A 147 0.66 -2.26 3.63
N LEU A 148 0.20 -1.50 4.60
CA LEU A 148 1.00 -1.10 5.76
C LEU A 148 0.88 -2.08 6.93
N ASN A 149 0.12 -3.17 6.77
CA ASN A 149 -0.04 -4.22 7.77
C ASN A 149 -0.41 -3.69 9.18
N VAL A 150 -1.16 -2.60 9.24
CA VAL A 150 -1.66 -2.01 10.48
C VAL A 150 -3.05 -1.39 10.29
N ALA A 151 -3.99 -1.72 11.18
CA ALA A 151 -5.18 -0.92 11.39
C ALA A 151 -4.82 0.20 12.38
N HIS A 152 -4.94 1.46 11.96
CA HIS A 152 -4.43 2.58 12.75
C HIS A 152 -5.25 2.81 14.03
N GLU A 153 -6.56 2.95 13.87
CA GLU A 153 -7.47 3.25 14.96
C GLU A 153 -8.52 2.15 15.18
N ALA A 154 -9.23 2.20 16.29
CA ALA A 154 -10.28 1.22 16.61
C ALA A 154 -11.40 1.17 15.55
N ILE A 155 -11.62 2.26 14.83
CA ILE A 155 -12.59 2.34 13.72
C ILE A 155 -12.11 1.56 12.48
N ASP A 156 -10.83 1.23 12.38
CA ASP A 156 -10.20 0.61 11.21
C ASP A 156 -10.25 -0.92 11.21
N LEU A 157 -10.88 -1.54 12.22
CA LEU A 157 -11.10 -2.98 12.23
C LEU A 157 -12.39 -3.37 12.96
N ALA A 158 -12.93 -4.54 12.61
CA ALA A 158 -14.22 -5.01 13.10
C ALA A 158 -14.26 -5.35 14.61
N ASN A 159 -13.16 -5.83 15.18
CA ASN A 159 -13.10 -6.34 16.55
C ASN A 159 -11.86 -5.80 17.31
N PRO A 160 -11.77 -4.48 17.57
CA PRO A 160 -10.58 -3.88 18.14
C PRO A 160 -10.21 -4.44 19.52
N ALA A 161 -11.20 -4.63 20.42
CA ALA A 161 -10.96 -5.06 21.79
C ALA A 161 -10.21 -6.39 21.92
N SER A 162 -10.39 -7.31 20.96
CA SER A 162 -9.76 -8.64 20.97
C SER A 162 -8.41 -8.69 20.22
N ASN A 163 -7.98 -7.59 19.58
CA ASN A 163 -6.86 -7.59 18.65
C ASN A 163 -5.62 -6.80 19.11
N HIS A 164 -5.64 -6.14 20.27
CA HIS A 164 -4.51 -5.34 20.77
C HIS A 164 -3.17 -6.09 20.93
N LYS A 165 -3.19 -7.43 20.95
CA LYS A 165 -1.99 -8.27 21.04
C LYS A 165 -1.75 -9.09 19.77
N ASN A 166 -2.46 -8.77 18.70
CA ASN A 166 -2.32 -9.45 17.42
C ASN A 166 -1.55 -8.56 16.42
N ALA A 167 -0.80 -9.20 15.53
CA ALA A 167 -0.12 -8.50 14.44
C ALA A 167 -1.12 -7.64 13.64
N GLY A 168 -0.73 -6.39 13.38
CA GLY A 168 -1.54 -5.40 12.68
C GLY A 168 -2.38 -4.49 13.57
N PHE A 169 -2.44 -4.73 14.90
CA PHE A 169 -3.15 -3.84 15.82
C PHE A 169 -2.50 -3.73 17.21
N THR A 170 -1.22 -4.00 17.31
CA THR A 170 -0.46 -3.75 18.54
C THR A 170 -0.27 -2.26 18.79
N ASP A 171 -0.08 -1.88 20.04
CA ASP A 171 0.17 -0.47 20.39
C ASP A 171 1.46 0.04 19.76
N GLU A 172 2.47 -0.83 19.61
CA GLU A 172 3.74 -0.52 18.95
C GLU A 172 3.55 -0.20 17.45
N GLU A 173 2.80 -1.03 16.72
CA GLU A 173 2.52 -0.83 15.29
C GLU A 173 1.70 0.44 15.06
N ARG A 174 0.67 0.66 15.86
CA ARG A 174 -0.17 1.87 15.83
C ARG A 174 0.62 3.12 16.22
N GLY A 175 1.51 2.99 17.20
CA GLY A 175 2.44 4.06 17.61
C GLY A 175 3.38 4.49 16.48
N LYS A 176 3.86 3.57 15.65
CA LYS A 176 4.66 3.91 14.45
C LYS A 176 3.84 4.66 13.41
N MET A 177 2.58 4.29 13.21
CA MET A 177 1.69 5.03 12.30
C MET A 177 1.44 6.46 12.81
N ASN A 178 1.17 6.63 14.12
CA ASN A 178 1.06 7.96 14.75
C ASN A 178 2.32 8.79 14.50
N ALA A 179 3.49 8.24 14.80
CA ALA A 179 4.77 8.93 14.64
C ALA A 179 5.05 9.32 13.18
N LEU A 180 4.64 8.50 12.20
CA LEU A 180 4.73 8.84 10.80
C LEU A 180 3.82 10.02 10.44
N LEU A 181 2.56 9.99 10.85
CA LEU A 181 1.59 11.05 10.54
C LEU A 181 2.00 12.38 11.19
N GLU A 182 2.54 12.35 12.41
CA GLU A 182 3.06 13.54 13.11
C GLU A 182 4.24 14.23 12.40
N LYS A 183 4.91 13.55 11.47
CA LYS A 183 5.99 14.11 10.63
C LYS A 183 5.49 14.94 9.43
N GLY A 184 4.21 15.26 9.35
CA GLY A 184 3.61 16.06 8.28
C GLY A 184 3.00 15.23 7.15
N PHE A 185 2.44 14.07 7.51
CA PHE A 185 1.73 13.19 6.60
C PHE A 185 0.28 12.99 7.01
N THR A 186 -0.57 12.71 6.04
CA THR A 186 -2.02 12.54 6.19
C THR A 186 -2.47 11.22 5.60
N ASP A 187 -3.28 10.46 6.35
CA ASP A 187 -4.11 9.37 5.82
C ASP A 187 -5.25 9.98 4.99
N SER A 188 -5.16 9.84 3.67
CA SER A 188 -6.10 10.47 2.74
C SER A 188 -7.53 10.01 2.92
N PHE A 189 -7.74 8.72 3.24
CA PHE A 189 -9.08 8.18 3.48
C PHE A 189 -9.70 8.77 4.75
N ARG A 190 -8.99 8.75 5.88
CA ARG A 190 -9.50 9.31 7.14
C ARG A 190 -9.62 10.83 7.11
N PHE A 191 -8.84 11.51 6.31
CA PHE A 191 -8.98 12.95 6.09
C PHE A 191 -10.34 13.30 5.46
N LEU A 192 -10.79 12.52 4.47
CA LEU A 192 -12.09 12.74 3.81
C LEU A 192 -13.26 12.05 4.52
N HIS A 193 -13.01 10.93 5.19
CA HIS A 193 -14.02 10.06 5.80
C HIS A 193 -13.70 9.79 7.29
N PRO A 194 -13.64 10.83 8.15
CA PRO A 194 -13.14 10.68 9.53
C PRO A 194 -13.95 9.72 10.38
N ASP A 195 -15.25 9.62 10.15
CA ASP A 195 -16.19 8.85 10.97
C ASP A 195 -16.79 7.61 10.27
N GLU A 196 -16.31 7.28 9.04
CA GLU A 196 -16.84 6.17 8.26
C GLU A 196 -16.43 4.84 8.88
N LYS A 197 -17.43 4.09 9.36
CA LYS A 197 -17.25 2.76 9.97
C LYS A 197 -17.43 1.65 8.95
N GLY A 198 -16.77 0.51 9.19
CA GLY A 198 -16.93 -0.67 8.34
C GLY A 198 -16.25 -0.55 6.98
N ALA A 199 -15.40 0.45 6.79
CA ALA A 199 -14.59 0.65 5.63
C ALA A 199 -13.27 -0.14 5.78
N TYR A 200 -13.21 -1.31 5.16
CA TYR A 200 -12.08 -2.23 5.28
C TYR A 200 -11.50 -2.56 3.92
N SER A 201 -10.22 -2.92 3.89
CA SER A 201 -9.49 -3.28 2.68
C SER A 201 -9.01 -4.74 2.67
N TRP A 202 -9.04 -5.41 3.81
CA TRP A 202 -8.61 -6.80 3.98
C TRP A 202 -9.58 -7.61 4.84
N TRP A 203 -9.79 -8.88 4.48
CA TRP A 203 -10.59 -9.85 5.21
C TRP A 203 -9.91 -11.20 5.21
N SER A 204 -9.86 -11.85 6.37
CA SER A 204 -9.42 -13.24 6.45
C SER A 204 -10.28 -14.16 5.57
N TYR A 205 -9.66 -15.16 4.94
CA TYR A 205 -10.41 -16.23 4.26
C TYR A 205 -11.25 -17.09 5.22
N PHE A 206 -10.98 -17.02 6.52
CA PHE A 206 -11.66 -17.84 7.52
C PHE A 206 -13.09 -17.31 7.77
N ALA A 207 -14.04 -18.26 8.00
CA ALA A 207 -15.40 -18.01 8.47
C ALA A 207 -16.20 -16.99 7.62
N LYS A 208 -15.94 -16.90 6.30
CA LYS A 208 -16.62 -15.97 5.39
C LYS A 208 -16.53 -14.51 5.86
N SER A 209 -15.36 -14.12 6.35
CA SER A 209 -15.16 -12.80 6.97
C SER A 209 -15.53 -11.66 6.03
N ARG A 210 -15.25 -11.77 4.72
CA ARG A 210 -15.58 -10.72 3.74
C ARG A 210 -17.09 -10.58 3.53
N GLU A 211 -17.82 -11.67 3.40
CA GLU A 211 -19.29 -11.65 3.29
C GLU A 211 -19.97 -11.01 4.51
N ARG A 212 -19.37 -11.17 5.69
CA ARG A 212 -19.84 -10.64 6.98
C ARG A 212 -19.27 -9.26 7.30
N ASN A 213 -18.42 -8.73 6.44
CA ASN A 213 -17.65 -7.51 6.64
C ASN A 213 -16.89 -7.47 7.99
N ILE A 214 -16.27 -8.59 8.38
CA ILE A 214 -15.37 -8.67 9.52
C ILE A 214 -13.95 -8.48 8.99
N GLY A 215 -13.59 -7.24 8.75
CA GLY A 215 -12.36 -6.85 8.06
C GLY A 215 -11.52 -5.85 8.82
N TRP A 216 -10.43 -5.45 8.17
CA TRP A 216 -9.45 -4.48 8.64
C TRP A 216 -9.11 -3.53 7.50
N ARG A 217 -8.91 -2.25 7.79
CA ARG A 217 -8.33 -1.29 6.86
C ARG A 217 -6.83 -1.21 7.12
N ILE A 218 -6.06 -1.84 6.25
CA ILE A 218 -4.60 -1.94 6.36
C ILE A 218 -3.87 -1.48 5.09
N ASP A 219 -4.61 -1.15 4.04
CA ASP A 219 -4.12 -0.57 2.80
C ASP A 219 -4.42 0.93 2.78
N TYR A 220 -3.43 1.74 2.40
CA TYR A 220 -3.48 3.19 2.57
C TYR A 220 -2.94 3.94 1.36
N PHE A 221 -3.38 5.21 1.26
CA PHE A 221 -2.64 6.30 0.64
C PHE A 221 -2.33 7.33 1.74
N ILE A 222 -1.04 7.45 2.08
CA ILE A 222 -0.52 8.46 3.01
C ILE A 222 0.17 9.52 2.19
N VAL A 223 -0.22 10.78 2.34
CA VAL A 223 0.28 11.89 1.52
C VAL A 223 0.92 12.96 2.38
N SER A 224 1.92 13.67 1.83
CA SER A 224 2.43 14.89 2.48
C SER A 224 1.31 15.88 2.73
N ASP A 225 1.28 16.55 3.88
CA ASP A 225 0.20 17.48 4.29
C ASP A 225 -0.06 18.59 3.28
N VAL A 226 0.98 19.01 2.55
CA VAL A 226 0.87 20.03 1.49
C VAL A 226 -0.05 19.59 0.35
N LEU A 227 -0.24 18.27 0.14
CA LEU A 227 -1.13 17.72 -0.89
C LEU A 227 -2.59 17.62 -0.46
N ARG A 228 -2.94 17.88 0.81
CA ARG A 228 -4.34 17.82 1.27
C ARG A 228 -5.33 18.60 0.39
N PRO A 229 -5.02 19.85 -0.03
CA PRO A 229 -5.94 20.60 -0.89
C PRO A 229 -6.13 19.99 -2.29
N ALA A 230 -5.16 19.18 -2.75
CA ALA A 230 -5.21 18.53 -4.05
C ALA A 230 -6.03 17.23 -4.04
N ILE A 231 -6.33 16.64 -2.88
CA ILE A 231 -7.10 15.40 -2.76
C ILE A 231 -8.55 15.65 -3.20
N GLN A 232 -9.00 14.93 -4.23
CA GLN A 232 -10.38 14.97 -4.70
C GLN A 232 -11.21 13.83 -4.12
N SER A 233 -10.68 12.62 -4.09
CA SER A 233 -11.32 11.46 -3.47
C SER A 233 -10.30 10.44 -2.97
N ALA A 234 -10.71 9.67 -1.96
CA ALA A 234 -10.02 8.50 -1.46
C ALA A 234 -11.07 7.40 -1.25
N SER A 235 -10.92 6.27 -1.92
CA SER A 235 -11.95 5.22 -1.98
C SER A 235 -11.37 3.84 -1.69
N ILE A 236 -12.25 2.95 -1.26
CA ILE A 236 -11.97 1.52 -1.07
C ILE A 236 -12.96 0.77 -1.97
N HIS A 237 -12.50 -0.27 -2.68
CA HIS A 237 -13.30 -1.02 -3.65
C HIS A 237 -13.60 -2.45 -3.18
N PRO A 238 -14.44 -2.66 -2.13
CA PRO A 238 -14.70 -3.97 -1.56
C PRO A 238 -15.42 -4.93 -2.53
N GLU A 239 -16.04 -4.41 -3.58
CA GLU A 239 -16.70 -5.17 -4.65
C GLU A 239 -15.72 -5.86 -5.60
N ILE A 240 -14.44 -5.42 -5.65
CA ILE A 240 -13.42 -6.01 -6.50
C ILE A 240 -12.79 -7.20 -5.77
N HIS A 241 -12.93 -8.37 -6.36
CA HIS A 241 -12.42 -9.64 -5.84
C HIS A 241 -11.14 -10.07 -6.55
N GLY A 242 -10.51 -11.15 -6.08
CA GLY A 242 -9.31 -11.76 -6.65
C GLY A 242 -8.19 -11.96 -5.64
N SER A 243 -8.20 -11.19 -4.56
CA SER A 243 -7.32 -11.28 -3.40
C SER A 243 -8.14 -11.25 -2.11
N ASP A 244 -7.52 -11.51 -0.96
CA ASP A 244 -8.07 -11.24 0.37
C ASP A 244 -8.03 -9.74 0.74
N HIS A 245 -7.31 -8.93 -0.04
CA HIS A 245 -7.45 -7.49 -0.06
C HIS A 245 -8.32 -7.03 -1.23
N CYS A 246 -8.87 -5.83 -1.13
CA CYS A 246 -9.44 -5.10 -2.27
C CYS A 246 -8.57 -3.90 -2.63
N PRO A 247 -8.71 -3.33 -3.85
CA PRO A 247 -8.02 -2.12 -4.21
C PRO A 247 -8.44 -0.92 -3.35
N VAL A 248 -7.50 -0.03 -3.10
CA VAL A 248 -7.75 1.32 -2.60
C VAL A 248 -7.33 2.35 -3.64
N GLU A 249 -8.00 3.51 -3.64
CA GLU A 249 -7.86 4.53 -4.68
C GLU A 249 -7.60 5.91 -4.07
N LEU A 250 -6.73 6.66 -4.72
CA LEU A 250 -6.55 8.10 -4.51
C LEU A 250 -6.74 8.83 -5.83
N VAL A 251 -7.60 9.85 -5.84
CA VAL A 251 -7.74 10.80 -6.96
C VAL A 251 -7.32 12.17 -6.46
N PHE A 252 -6.40 12.81 -7.18
CA PHE A 252 -5.86 14.10 -6.80
C PHE A 252 -5.51 14.97 -8.02
N GLU A 253 -5.39 16.27 -7.82
CA GLU A 253 -4.91 17.20 -8.84
C GLU A 253 -3.37 17.25 -8.82
N ASP A 254 -2.74 17.04 -9.98
CA ASP A 254 -1.30 17.23 -10.20
C ASP A 254 -1.07 18.61 -10.82
N GLU A 255 -0.34 19.46 -10.11
CA GLU A 255 -0.02 20.84 -10.53
C GLU A 255 1.10 20.90 -11.59
#